data_a81becbc4f9223c70f87b4b6ede96fc1
#
_entry.id   a81becbc4f9223c70f87b4b6ede96fc1
#
_cell.length_a   1.000
_cell.length_b   1.000
_cell.length_c   1.000
_cell.angle_alpha   90.00
_cell.angle_beta   90.00
_cell.angle_gamma   90.00
#
_symmetry.space_group_name_H-M   'P 1'
#
loop_
_entity.id
_entity.type
_entity.pdbx_description
1 polymer ?
#
loop_
_entity_poly.entity_id
_entity_poly.type
_entity_poly.pdbx_seq_one_letter_code
_entity_poly.pdbx_strand_id
1 'polypeptide(L)'
;SMGSWIALNLFSIFKKKIKGFIGIASAPEFLEELMWKKFNNKIKKIIMTKKIYYVKKNGWTYPITKQLILDGRKNRVLNNNINLKIPITLFHGLNDTVVPLSLSKKILKKFKKAKKRLVRIKNGDHSLSRKKDLKNICSELKKMISCM
;
A
#
# COMPACT_ATOMS: atom_id res chain seq x y z
N SER A 1 -1.84 1.84 4.46
CA SER A 1 -1.17 0.58 4.13
C SER A 1 -2.03 -0.27 3.20
N MET A 2 -2.73 -1.31 3.70
CA MET A 2 -3.59 -2.20 2.88
C MET A 2 -4.71 -1.47 2.13
N GLY A 3 -5.37 -0.48 2.74
CA GLY A 3 -6.44 0.29 2.09
C GLY A 3 -6.03 0.94 0.77
N SER A 4 -4.75 1.29 0.60
CA SER A 4 -4.26 1.78 -0.69
C SER A 4 -4.26 0.72 -1.79
N TRP A 5 -4.11 -0.56 -1.47
CA TRP A 5 -4.25 -1.64 -2.44
C TRP A 5 -5.69 -1.76 -2.93
N ILE A 6 -6.65 -1.70 -2.01
CA ILE A 6 -8.09 -1.69 -2.35
C ILE A 6 -8.40 -0.48 -3.24
N ALA A 7 -7.96 0.72 -2.84
CA ALA A 7 -8.19 1.94 -3.62
C ALA A 7 -7.59 1.85 -5.03
N LEU A 8 -6.37 1.33 -5.18
CA LEU A 8 -5.72 1.18 -6.48
C LEU A 8 -6.46 0.21 -7.41
N ASN A 9 -7.07 -0.86 -6.87
CA ASN A 9 -7.94 -1.75 -7.65
C ASN A 9 -9.19 -1.04 -8.17
N LEU A 10 -9.75 -0.12 -7.37
CA LEU A 10 -10.96 0.62 -7.74
C LEU A 10 -10.70 1.71 -8.79
N PHE A 11 -9.44 2.08 -9.06
CA PHE A 11 -9.10 3.13 -10.03
C PHE A 11 -9.55 2.80 -11.45
N SER A 12 -9.57 1.54 -11.85
CA SER A 12 -10.07 1.11 -13.16
C SER A 12 -11.57 1.29 -13.29
N ILE A 13 -12.31 1.10 -12.19
CA ILE A 13 -13.77 1.14 -12.14
C ILE A 13 -14.28 2.59 -12.03
N PHE A 14 -13.67 3.39 -11.15
CA PHE A 14 -14.13 4.73 -10.80
C PHE A 14 -13.32 5.88 -11.41
N LYS A 15 -12.66 5.65 -12.55
CA LYS A 15 -11.74 6.63 -13.19
C LYS A 15 -12.26 8.07 -13.21
N LYS A 16 -13.54 8.28 -13.59
CA LYS A 16 -14.14 9.61 -13.71
C LYS A 16 -14.46 10.26 -12.35
N LYS A 17 -14.63 9.48 -11.30
CA LYS A 17 -14.99 9.95 -9.96
C LYS A 17 -13.76 10.26 -9.09
N ILE A 18 -12.59 9.67 -9.41
CA ILE A 18 -11.37 9.87 -8.62
C ILE A 18 -10.69 11.16 -9.08
N LYS A 19 -10.58 12.11 -8.18
CA LYS A 19 -9.97 13.43 -8.43
C LYS A 19 -8.56 13.58 -7.88
N GLY A 20 -8.18 12.73 -6.91
CA GLY A 20 -6.84 12.72 -6.32
C GLY A 20 -6.61 11.48 -5.49
N PHE A 21 -5.36 11.23 -5.09
CA PHE A 21 -5.02 10.09 -4.24
C PHE A 21 -3.95 10.46 -3.20
N ILE A 22 -4.27 10.23 -1.94
CA ILE A 22 -3.31 10.30 -0.84
C ILE A 22 -3.13 8.90 -0.27
N GLY A 23 -1.90 8.41 -0.32
CA GLY A 23 -1.53 7.12 0.25
C GLY A 23 -0.59 7.28 1.45
N ILE A 24 -0.88 6.59 2.55
CA ILE A 24 -0.07 6.60 3.77
C ILE A 24 0.54 5.21 3.95
N ALA A 25 1.87 5.13 3.96
CA ALA A 25 2.61 3.87 4.04
C ALA A 25 2.02 2.79 3.13
N SER A 26 1.74 3.15 1.88
CA SER A 26 0.99 2.35 0.91
C SER A 26 1.67 1.01 0.64
N ALA A 27 0.93 -0.08 0.79
CA ALA A 27 1.45 -1.44 0.66
C ALA A 27 0.58 -2.32 -0.27
N PRO A 28 0.41 -1.95 -1.55
CA PRO A 28 -0.25 -2.84 -2.49
C PRO A 28 0.58 -4.12 -2.66
N GLU A 29 -0.11 -5.23 -2.90
CA GLU A 29 0.51 -6.56 -3.08
C GLU A 29 1.37 -7.03 -1.89
N PHE A 30 1.12 -6.50 -0.67
CA PHE A 30 1.93 -6.84 0.52
C PHE A 30 1.92 -8.33 0.83
N LEU A 31 0.86 -9.04 0.51
CA LEU A 31 0.76 -10.49 0.70
C LEU A 31 1.84 -11.25 -0.08
N GLU A 32 2.11 -10.85 -1.32
CA GLU A 32 3.17 -11.45 -2.13
C GLU A 32 4.54 -10.84 -1.77
N GLU A 33 4.64 -9.51 -1.80
CA GLU A 33 5.92 -8.82 -1.72
C GLU A 33 6.54 -8.82 -0.31
N LEU A 34 5.73 -8.70 0.74
CA LEU A 34 6.21 -8.53 2.11
C LEU A 34 6.01 -9.78 2.99
N MET A 35 5.16 -10.73 2.57
CA MET A 35 4.88 -11.95 3.33
C MET A 35 5.28 -13.21 2.58
N TRP A 36 4.63 -13.53 1.46
CA TRP A 36 4.86 -14.79 0.74
C TRP A 36 6.31 -15.00 0.33
N LYS A 37 6.97 -13.98 -0.19
CA LYS A 37 8.39 -14.06 -0.58
C LYS A 37 9.32 -14.36 0.60
N LYS A 38 8.94 -13.97 1.82
CA LYS A 38 9.70 -14.19 3.05
C LYS A 38 9.41 -15.53 3.72
N PHE A 39 8.31 -16.19 3.37
CA PHE A 39 8.01 -17.50 3.91
C PHE A 39 8.97 -18.55 3.34
N ASN A 40 9.45 -19.45 4.21
CA ASN A 40 10.20 -20.62 3.78
C ASN A 40 9.28 -21.64 3.08
N ASN A 41 9.88 -22.64 2.43
CA ASN A 41 9.14 -23.62 1.65
C ASN A 41 8.17 -24.46 2.52
N LYS A 42 8.51 -24.71 3.78
CA LYS A 42 7.65 -25.45 4.73
C LYS A 42 6.34 -24.70 4.99
N ILE A 43 6.42 -23.38 5.30
CA ILE A 43 5.24 -22.54 5.51
C ILE A 43 4.39 -22.45 4.23
N LYS A 44 5.03 -22.22 3.09
CA LYS A 44 4.35 -22.17 1.77
C LYS A 44 3.59 -23.46 1.50
N LYS A 45 4.22 -24.63 1.74
CA LYS A 45 3.60 -25.94 1.60
C LYS A 45 2.39 -26.08 2.54
N ILE A 46 2.51 -25.69 3.82
CA ILE A 46 1.40 -25.71 4.78
C ILE A 46 0.22 -24.89 4.27
N ILE A 47 0.45 -23.64 3.83
CA ILE A 47 -0.62 -22.78 3.32
C ILE A 47 -1.32 -23.44 2.12
N MET A 48 -0.58 -24.03 1.20
CA MET A 48 -1.15 -24.62 -0.02
C MET A 48 -1.89 -25.92 0.24
N THR A 49 -1.46 -26.74 1.20
CA THR A 49 -2.07 -28.05 1.51
C THR A 49 -3.14 -27.95 2.60
N LYS A 50 -2.82 -27.35 3.75
CA LYS A 50 -3.73 -27.19 4.89
C LYS A 50 -4.66 -25.99 4.78
N LYS A 51 -4.55 -25.20 3.72
CA LYS A 51 -5.35 -24.01 3.38
C LYS A 51 -5.17 -22.80 4.32
N ILE A 52 -4.48 -22.95 5.47
CA ILE A 52 -4.28 -21.89 6.45
C ILE A 52 -2.95 -22.06 7.21
N TYR A 53 -2.34 -20.93 7.54
CA TYR A 53 -1.20 -20.84 8.45
C TYR A 53 -1.35 -19.59 9.33
N TYR A 54 -1.06 -19.72 10.63
CA TYR A 54 -1.14 -18.61 11.57
C TYR A 54 0.23 -17.97 11.78
N VAL A 55 0.37 -16.70 11.39
CA VAL A 55 1.58 -15.90 11.63
C VAL A 55 1.45 -15.20 12.97
N LYS A 56 2.40 -15.44 13.87
CA LYS A 56 2.49 -14.71 15.15
C LYS A 56 3.46 -13.55 15.00
N LYS A 57 3.03 -12.34 15.32
CA LYS A 57 3.89 -11.14 15.28
C LYS A 57 3.40 -10.09 16.28
N ASN A 58 4.29 -9.57 17.11
CA ASN A 58 4.00 -8.51 18.09
C ASN A 58 2.77 -8.79 18.97
N GLY A 59 2.65 -10.01 19.49
CA GLY A 59 1.51 -10.44 20.32
C GLY A 59 0.22 -10.75 19.57
N TRP A 60 0.15 -10.51 18.28
CA TRP A 60 -1.01 -10.80 17.43
C TRP A 60 -0.83 -12.06 16.61
N THR A 61 -1.94 -12.75 16.35
CA THR A 61 -1.99 -13.92 15.48
C THR A 61 -2.83 -13.63 14.25
N TYR A 62 -2.25 -13.77 13.06
CA TYR A 62 -2.89 -13.46 11.78
C TYR A 62 -3.09 -14.75 10.98
N PRO A 63 -4.30 -15.09 10.58
CA PRO A 63 -4.54 -16.21 9.65
C PRO A 63 -4.13 -15.79 8.23
N ILE A 64 -3.24 -16.55 7.62
CA ILE A 64 -2.91 -16.44 6.21
C ILE A 64 -3.46 -17.65 5.50
N THR A 65 -4.51 -17.44 4.71
CA THR A 65 -5.17 -18.52 4.00
C THR A 65 -4.65 -18.69 2.58
N LYS A 66 -4.78 -19.88 2.01
CA LYS A 66 -4.54 -20.14 0.58
C LYS A 66 -5.36 -19.19 -0.29
N GLN A 67 -6.65 -19.02 0.05
CA GLN A 67 -7.56 -18.15 -0.69
C GLN A 67 -7.06 -16.70 -0.69
N LEU A 68 -6.63 -16.16 0.47
CA LEU A 68 -6.09 -14.82 0.58
C LEU A 68 -4.87 -14.60 -0.32
N ILE A 69 -3.96 -15.58 -0.40
CA ILE A 69 -2.79 -15.50 -1.30
C ILE A 69 -3.23 -15.52 -2.77
N LEU A 70 -4.14 -16.42 -3.14
CA LEU A 70 -4.61 -16.52 -4.52
C LEU A 70 -5.37 -15.27 -4.97
N ASP A 71 -6.22 -14.71 -4.11
CA ASP A 71 -6.95 -13.47 -4.40
C ASP A 71 -6.01 -12.27 -4.48
N GLY A 72 -5.01 -12.21 -3.59
CA GLY A 72 -3.96 -11.21 -3.70
C GLY A 72 -3.23 -11.25 -5.04
N ARG A 73 -2.96 -12.43 -5.58
CA ARG A 73 -2.34 -12.60 -6.90
C ARG A 73 -3.26 -12.20 -8.06
N LYS A 74 -4.56 -12.45 -7.96
CA LYS A 74 -5.54 -12.02 -8.97
C LYS A 74 -5.70 -10.50 -8.99
N ASN A 75 -5.60 -9.84 -7.83
CA ASN A 75 -5.82 -8.40 -7.66
C ASN A 75 -4.51 -7.59 -7.67
N ARG A 76 -3.53 -7.98 -8.49
CA ARG A 76 -2.27 -7.24 -8.63
C ARG A 76 -2.49 -5.94 -9.39
N VAL A 77 -1.92 -4.85 -8.88
CA VAL A 77 -2.08 -3.49 -9.43
C VAL A 77 -0.75 -2.90 -9.94
N LEU A 78 0.38 -3.50 -9.51
CA LEU A 78 1.70 -3.00 -9.87
C LEU A 78 2.30 -3.65 -11.13
N ASN A 79 1.57 -4.54 -11.78
CA ASN A 79 1.99 -5.14 -13.05
C ASN A 79 1.82 -4.16 -14.21
N ASN A 80 0.76 -3.35 -14.17
CA ASN A 80 0.40 -2.43 -15.25
C ASN A 80 0.65 -0.97 -14.87
N ASN A 81 0.73 -0.10 -15.87
CA ASN A 81 0.73 1.34 -15.66
C ASN A 81 -0.69 1.85 -15.38
N ILE A 82 -0.79 2.83 -14.49
CA ILE A 82 -2.05 3.48 -14.12
C ILE A 82 -2.13 4.81 -14.87
N ASN A 83 -3.01 4.86 -15.88
CA ASN A 83 -3.14 6.01 -16.77
C ASN A 83 -4.21 7.00 -16.27
N LEU A 84 -4.00 7.55 -15.07
CA LEU A 84 -4.85 8.60 -14.50
C LEU A 84 -4.07 9.92 -14.44
N LYS A 85 -4.71 11.00 -14.89
CA LYS A 85 -4.16 12.37 -14.82
C LYS A 85 -4.73 13.07 -13.58
N ILE A 86 -4.31 12.61 -12.40
CA ILE A 86 -4.75 13.14 -11.09
C ILE A 86 -3.53 13.47 -10.22
N PRO A 87 -3.66 14.36 -9.23
CA PRO A 87 -2.62 14.55 -8.22
C PRO A 87 -2.51 13.32 -7.32
N ILE A 88 -1.27 12.93 -7.02
CA ILE A 88 -0.95 11.78 -6.17
C ILE A 88 0.11 12.18 -5.16
N THR A 89 -0.20 12.04 -3.88
CA THR A 89 0.76 12.24 -2.80
C THR A 89 0.86 10.98 -1.95
N LEU A 90 2.08 10.44 -1.83
CA LEU A 90 2.36 9.36 -0.91
C LEU A 90 3.15 9.86 0.27
N PHE A 91 2.68 9.57 1.49
CA PHE A 91 3.40 9.79 2.74
C PHE A 91 4.09 8.50 3.16
N HIS A 92 5.36 8.60 3.56
CA HIS A 92 6.13 7.44 4.02
C HIS A 92 7.06 7.83 5.16
N GLY A 93 6.97 7.11 6.27
CA GLY A 93 7.86 7.28 7.41
C GLY A 93 9.25 6.69 7.13
N LEU A 94 10.32 7.44 7.42
CA LEU A 94 11.67 6.92 7.20
C LEU A 94 12.06 5.81 8.19
N ASN A 95 11.36 5.71 9.33
CA ASN A 95 11.52 4.64 10.31
C ASN A 95 10.42 3.56 10.16
N ASP A 96 9.75 3.48 9.01
CA ASP A 96 8.80 2.39 8.74
C ASP A 96 9.54 1.06 8.59
N THR A 97 9.39 0.17 9.58
CA THR A 97 9.97 -1.17 9.60
C THR A 97 9.05 -2.23 8.99
N VAL A 98 7.81 -1.85 8.61
CA VAL A 98 6.80 -2.75 8.08
C VAL A 98 6.79 -2.74 6.56
N VAL A 99 6.78 -1.54 5.98
CA VAL A 99 6.72 -1.32 4.53
C VAL A 99 7.97 -0.55 4.08
N PRO A 100 8.76 -1.08 3.14
CA PRO A 100 9.96 -0.39 2.68
C PRO A 100 9.60 0.82 1.80
N LEU A 101 10.36 1.91 1.92
CA LEU A 101 10.20 3.13 1.12
C LEU A 101 10.27 2.87 -0.40
N SER A 102 11.01 1.84 -0.81
CA SER A 102 11.10 1.40 -2.20
C SER A 102 9.74 1.05 -2.82
N LEU A 103 8.79 0.56 -2.00
CA LEU A 103 7.44 0.25 -2.48
C LEU A 103 6.67 1.52 -2.85
N SER A 104 6.75 2.60 -2.05
CA SER A 104 6.18 3.90 -2.43
C SER A 104 6.77 4.44 -3.74
N LYS A 105 8.08 4.31 -3.93
CA LYS A 105 8.73 4.67 -5.20
C LYS A 105 8.22 3.81 -6.36
N LYS A 106 8.05 2.50 -6.16
CA LYS A 106 7.51 1.56 -7.16
C LYS A 106 6.08 1.95 -7.56
N ILE A 107 5.22 2.30 -6.59
CA ILE A 107 3.85 2.76 -6.84
C ILE A 107 3.87 4.01 -7.73
N LEU A 108 4.62 5.04 -7.36
CA LEU A 108 4.68 6.30 -8.12
C LEU A 108 5.18 6.11 -9.56
N LYS A 109 6.07 5.14 -9.80
CA LYS A 109 6.53 4.81 -11.16
C LYS A 109 5.40 4.27 -12.05
N LYS A 110 4.34 3.68 -11.47
CA LYS A 110 3.20 3.15 -12.22
C LYS A 110 2.25 4.22 -12.74
N PHE A 111 2.24 5.39 -12.12
CA PHE A 111 1.44 6.53 -12.56
C PHE A 111 2.21 7.36 -13.58
N LYS A 112 2.02 7.12 -14.86
CA LYS A 112 2.79 7.80 -15.93
C LYS A 112 2.34 9.25 -16.16
N LYS A 113 1.04 9.55 -16.04
CA LYS A 113 0.43 10.84 -16.37
C LYS A 113 0.08 11.69 -15.15
N ALA A 114 0.31 11.22 -13.93
CA ALA A 114 -0.09 11.89 -12.69
C ALA A 114 0.94 12.94 -12.25
N LYS A 115 0.46 14.01 -11.60
CA LYS A 115 1.30 14.93 -10.81
C LYS A 115 1.65 14.22 -9.49
N LYS A 116 2.92 13.80 -9.35
CA LYS A 116 3.36 12.88 -8.29
C LYS A 116 4.17 13.59 -7.21
N ARG A 117 3.91 13.26 -5.95
CA ARG A 117 4.67 13.72 -4.79
C ARG A 117 4.95 12.57 -3.83
N LEU A 118 6.17 12.48 -3.31
CA LEU A 118 6.56 11.59 -2.23
C LEU A 118 7.01 12.42 -1.03
N VAL A 119 6.21 12.41 0.03
CA VAL A 119 6.52 13.08 1.29
C VAL A 119 7.15 12.07 2.24
N ARG A 120 8.46 12.25 2.48
CA ARG A 120 9.23 11.41 3.41
C ARG A 120 9.21 12.07 4.79
N ILE A 121 8.69 11.36 5.78
CA ILE A 121 8.57 11.89 7.15
C ILE A 121 9.76 11.42 7.97
N LYS A 122 10.65 12.35 8.31
CA LYS A 122 11.79 12.08 9.22
C LYS A 122 11.27 11.60 10.56
N ASN A 123 11.85 10.50 11.06
CA ASN A 123 11.42 9.83 12.30
C ASN A 123 9.95 9.36 12.29
N GLY A 124 9.30 9.27 11.12
CA GLY A 124 7.97 8.70 10.97
C GLY A 124 8.01 7.19 10.98
N ASP A 125 7.10 6.56 11.70
CA ASP A 125 6.85 5.12 11.69
C ASP A 125 5.86 4.72 10.59
N HIS A 126 5.41 3.44 10.62
CA HIS A 126 4.41 2.93 9.69
C HIS A 126 3.05 3.63 9.81
N SER A 127 2.65 4.00 11.01
CA SER A 127 1.31 4.54 11.30
C SER A 127 1.17 6.01 10.91
N LEU A 128 2.25 6.80 10.99
CA LEU A 128 2.25 8.26 10.80
C LEU A 128 1.13 8.95 11.58
N SER A 129 0.90 8.52 12.83
CA SER A 129 -0.22 8.96 13.67
C SER A 129 0.14 10.09 14.65
N ARG A 130 1.39 10.57 14.67
CA ARG A 130 1.78 11.69 15.51
C ARG A 130 1.03 12.97 15.10
N LYS A 131 0.70 13.85 16.05
CA LYS A 131 -0.02 15.10 15.78
C LYS A 131 0.54 15.90 14.60
N LYS A 132 1.88 16.03 14.51
CA LYS A 132 2.55 16.70 13.37
C LYS A 132 2.37 15.99 12.05
N ASP A 133 2.35 14.65 12.03
CA ASP A 133 2.20 13.87 10.81
C ASP A 133 0.77 13.99 10.29
N LEU A 134 -0.22 13.87 11.18
CA LEU A 134 -1.63 14.09 10.85
C LEU A 134 -1.88 15.52 10.35
N LYS A 135 -1.29 16.55 10.98
CA LYS A 135 -1.38 17.94 10.51
C LYS A 135 -0.84 18.10 9.08
N ASN A 136 0.29 17.47 8.76
CA ASN A 136 0.87 17.47 7.42
C ASN A 136 -0.03 16.78 6.39
N ILE A 137 -0.59 15.61 6.75
CA ILE A 137 -1.52 14.86 5.89
C ILE A 137 -2.79 15.67 5.62
N CYS A 138 -3.39 16.26 6.67
CA CYS A 138 -4.58 17.11 6.52
C CYS A 138 -4.31 18.37 5.69
N SER A 139 -3.14 19.00 5.87
CA SER A 139 -2.74 20.16 5.06
C SER A 139 -2.62 19.80 3.57
N GLU A 140 -2.02 18.66 3.26
CA GLU A 140 -1.91 18.18 1.88
C GLU A 140 -3.27 17.83 1.27
N LEU A 141 -4.16 17.22 2.07
CA LEU A 141 -5.52 16.95 1.63
C LEU A 141 -6.27 18.24 1.30
N LYS A 142 -6.21 19.26 2.17
CA LYS A 142 -6.81 20.58 1.91
C LYS A 142 -6.29 21.19 0.63
N LYS A 143 -4.95 21.20 0.40
CA LYS A 143 -4.34 21.70 -0.84
C LYS A 143 -4.82 20.92 -2.08
N MET A 144 -4.95 19.60 -1.95
CA MET A 144 -5.41 18.78 -3.08
C MET A 144 -6.86 19.09 -3.44
N ILE A 145 -7.73 19.30 -2.44
CA ILE A 145 -9.14 19.65 -2.64
C ILE A 145 -9.29 21.05 -3.24
N SER A 146 -8.54 22.05 -2.75
CA SER A 146 -8.62 23.42 -3.27
C SER A 146 -8.11 23.59 -4.71
N CYS A 147 -7.45 22.57 -5.27
CA CYS A 147 -6.97 22.57 -6.66
C CYS A 147 -7.86 21.72 -7.60
N MET A 148 -9.01 21.25 -7.14
CA MET A 148 -9.99 20.45 -7.91
C MET A 148 -11.12 21.32 -8.44
#